data_6d83fdc19cad6f66afe6dfc18bac4b16
#
_entry.id   6d83fdc19cad6f66afe6dfc18bac4b16
#
_cell.length_a   1.000
_cell.length_b   1.000
_cell.length_c   1.000
_cell.angle_alpha   90.00
_cell.angle_beta   90.00
_cell.angle_gamma   90.00
#
_symmetry.space_group_name_H-M   'P 1'
#
loop_
_entity.id
_entity.type
_entity.pdbx_description
1 polymer ?
#
loop_
_entity_poly.entity_id
_entity_poly.type
_entity_poly.pdbx_seq_one_letter_code
_entity_poly.pdbx_strand_id
1 'polypeptide(L)'
;MPELKAILEALLLAAGEPLTLDRLLAAFPEAERPERDAVHAALAELAADYAGRGVELVEVASGFRLQVPQAFAPWVARLWEERTASYSRALLETLALIAYRQPVTRGEIEAVRGVSVSSSIMKTLQERGWIKVIGHREVPGRPALYATTRAFLDYFNLKSLSELPPLATPRDLDAIGAELERRVVVPDEDSTTPTESPDG
;
A
#
# COMPACT_ATOMS: atom_id res chain seq x y z
N MET A 1 -34.53 13.61 -2.04
CA MET A 1 -33.53 12.55 -2.05
C MET A 1 -32.23 13.07 -1.46
N PRO A 2 -31.42 12.26 -0.78
CA PRO A 2 -30.10 12.69 -0.35
C PRO A 2 -29.25 13.12 -1.55
N GLU A 3 -28.35 14.06 -1.35
CA GLU A 3 -27.41 14.50 -2.37
C GLU A 3 -26.45 13.38 -2.77
N LEU A 4 -26.11 13.26 -4.06
CA LEU A 4 -25.22 12.20 -4.59
C LEU A 4 -23.92 12.09 -3.79
N LYS A 5 -23.30 13.24 -3.47
CA LYS A 5 -22.06 13.30 -2.69
C LYS A 5 -22.20 12.67 -1.30
N ALA A 6 -23.30 12.94 -0.59
CA ALA A 6 -23.57 12.36 0.73
C ALA A 6 -23.81 10.84 0.65
N ILE A 7 -24.46 10.35 -0.42
CA ILE A 7 -24.63 8.91 -0.64
C ILE A 7 -23.29 8.24 -0.85
N LEU A 8 -22.43 8.80 -1.71
CA LEU A 8 -21.09 8.26 -1.99
C LEU A 8 -20.21 8.26 -0.74
N GLU A 9 -20.24 9.32 0.06
CA GLU A 9 -19.57 9.38 1.35
C GLU A 9 -19.99 8.24 2.28
N ALA A 10 -21.29 8.03 2.42
CA ALA A 10 -21.86 6.98 3.26
C ALA A 10 -21.45 5.58 2.77
N LEU A 11 -21.46 5.33 1.45
CA LEU A 11 -21.04 4.07 0.86
C LEU A 11 -19.56 3.78 1.12
N LEU A 12 -18.70 4.75 0.92
CA LEU A 12 -17.25 4.64 1.14
C LEU A 12 -16.92 4.40 2.61
N LEU A 13 -17.61 5.10 3.52
CA LEU A 13 -17.45 4.91 4.96
C LEU A 13 -17.91 3.52 5.41
N ALA A 14 -19.05 3.07 4.91
CA ALA A 14 -19.64 1.77 5.30
C ALA A 14 -18.86 0.56 4.73
N ALA A 15 -18.18 0.71 3.58
CA ALA A 15 -17.50 -0.39 2.92
C ALA A 15 -16.28 -0.88 3.68
N GLY A 16 -15.51 0.00 4.32
CA GLY A 16 -14.25 -0.35 5.00
C GLY A 16 -13.14 -0.86 4.07
N GLU A 17 -13.38 -0.85 2.76
CA GLU A 17 -12.46 -1.30 1.70
C GLU A 17 -12.60 -0.38 0.47
N PRO A 18 -11.62 -0.35 -0.46
CA PRO A 18 -11.75 0.42 -1.68
C PRO A 18 -12.95 -0.04 -2.52
N LEU A 19 -13.74 0.89 -3.01
CA LEU A 19 -14.86 0.63 -3.92
C LEU A 19 -14.54 1.11 -5.34
N THR A 20 -14.69 0.21 -6.30
CA THR A 20 -14.62 0.58 -7.72
C THR A 20 -15.81 1.47 -8.09
N LEU A 21 -15.66 2.25 -9.16
CA LEU A 21 -16.75 3.05 -9.69
C LEU A 21 -18.00 2.19 -10.03
N ASP A 22 -17.78 1.00 -10.55
CA ASP A 22 -18.88 0.08 -10.88
C ASP A 22 -19.62 -0.41 -9.62
N ARG A 23 -18.92 -0.65 -8.52
CA ARG A 23 -19.54 -1.00 -7.23
C ARG A 23 -20.33 0.18 -6.65
N LEU A 24 -19.81 1.39 -6.76
CA LEU A 24 -20.53 2.60 -6.35
C LEU A 24 -21.82 2.78 -7.16
N LEU A 25 -21.76 2.63 -8.48
CA LEU A 25 -22.92 2.71 -9.36
C LEU A 25 -23.95 1.60 -9.08
N ALA A 26 -23.50 0.38 -8.77
CA ALA A 26 -24.35 -0.75 -8.46
C ALA A 26 -25.13 -0.59 -7.14
N ALA A 27 -24.74 0.33 -6.27
CA ALA A 27 -25.46 0.62 -5.03
C ALA A 27 -26.76 1.41 -5.27
N PHE A 28 -26.94 2.00 -6.46
CA PHE A 28 -28.14 2.74 -6.82
C PHE A 28 -29.16 1.83 -7.52
N PRO A 29 -30.47 2.00 -7.26
CA PRO A 29 -31.52 1.39 -8.07
C PRO A 29 -31.33 1.79 -9.54
N GLU A 30 -31.71 0.92 -10.48
CA GLU A 30 -31.47 1.15 -11.91
C GLU A 30 -32.11 2.46 -12.42
N ALA A 31 -33.29 2.79 -11.92
CA ALA A 31 -34.00 4.02 -12.28
C ALA A 31 -33.38 5.30 -11.74
N GLU A 32 -32.52 5.21 -10.73
CA GLU A 32 -31.90 6.34 -10.04
C GLU A 32 -30.36 6.36 -10.18
N ARG A 33 -29.83 5.45 -11.01
CA ARG A 33 -28.38 5.29 -11.20
C ARG A 33 -27.79 6.53 -11.86
N PRO A 34 -26.83 7.21 -11.20
CA PRO A 34 -26.20 8.38 -11.79
C PRO A 34 -25.29 7.99 -12.95
N GLU A 35 -25.01 8.96 -13.82
CA GLU A 35 -23.99 8.83 -14.84
C GLU A 35 -22.59 8.75 -14.23
N ARG A 36 -21.67 8.04 -14.90
CA ARG A 36 -20.28 7.84 -14.41
C ARG A 36 -19.57 9.17 -14.14
N ASP A 37 -19.73 10.14 -15.04
CA ASP A 37 -19.10 11.46 -14.93
C ASP A 37 -19.63 12.24 -13.73
N ALA A 38 -20.93 12.11 -13.42
CA ALA A 38 -21.51 12.72 -12.23
C ALA A 38 -20.94 12.13 -10.95
N VAL A 39 -20.71 10.81 -10.90
CA VAL A 39 -20.06 10.16 -9.76
C VAL A 39 -18.61 10.63 -9.62
N HIS A 40 -17.84 10.71 -10.72
CA HIS A 40 -16.47 11.24 -10.68
C HIS A 40 -16.42 12.69 -10.20
N ALA A 41 -17.30 13.55 -10.70
CA ALA A 41 -17.38 14.93 -10.24
C ALA A 41 -17.71 15.03 -8.74
N ALA A 42 -18.68 14.25 -8.26
CA ALA A 42 -19.06 14.23 -6.85
C ALA A 42 -17.92 13.68 -5.95
N LEU A 43 -17.16 12.68 -6.41
CA LEU A 43 -15.97 12.18 -5.68
C LEU A 43 -14.86 13.24 -5.63
N ALA A 44 -14.64 13.99 -6.71
CA ALA A 44 -13.67 15.10 -6.72
C ALA A 44 -14.07 16.23 -5.76
N GLU A 45 -15.35 16.59 -5.73
CA GLU A 45 -15.87 17.56 -4.76
C GLU A 45 -15.73 17.05 -3.32
N LEU A 46 -16.05 15.78 -3.07
CA LEU A 46 -15.91 15.15 -1.75
C LEU A 46 -14.44 15.17 -1.28
N ALA A 47 -13.49 14.87 -2.18
CA ALA A 47 -12.07 14.96 -1.88
C ALA A 47 -11.65 16.39 -1.51
N ALA A 48 -12.18 17.40 -2.20
CA ALA A 48 -11.93 18.81 -1.88
C ALA A 48 -12.53 19.20 -0.52
N ASP A 49 -13.73 18.74 -0.19
CA ASP A 49 -14.39 19.00 1.10
C ASP A 49 -13.62 18.42 2.30
N TYR A 50 -12.82 17.37 2.07
CA TYR A 50 -11.96 16.75 3.08
C TYR A 50 -10.58 17.42 3.20
N ALA A 51 -10.23 18.36 2.34
CA ALA A 51 -8.94 19.04 2.42
C ALA A 51 -8.70 19.65 3.81
N GLY A 52 -7.58 19.30 4.43
CA GLY A 52 -7.18 19.76 5.77
C GLY A 52 -7.95 19.13 6.93
N ARG A 53 -8.74 18.09 6.69
CA ARG A 53 -9.46 17.34 7.74
C ARG A 53 -8.67 16.10 8.18
N GLY A 54 -9.17 15.44 9.24
CA GLY A 54 -8.62 14.16 9.74
C GLY A 54 -8.99 12.94 8.91
N VAL A 55 -9.68 13.12 7.80
CA VAL A 55 -10.08 12.10 6.82
C VAL A 55 -9.75 12.63 5.43
N GLU A 56 -9.31 11.77 4.54
CA GLU A 56 -9.11 12.06 3.12
C GLU A 56 -9.74 10.99 2.24
N LEU A 57 -10.21 11.39 1.07
CA LEU A 57 -10.63 10.48 0.00
C LEU A 57 -9.45 10.26 -0.94
N VAL A 58 -9.07 8.99 -1.14
CA VAL A 58 -8.00 8.61 -2.07
C VAL A 58 -8.50 7.62 -3.11
N GLU A 59 -7.93 7.71 -4.29
CA GLU A 59 -8.09 6.71 -5.33
C GLU A 59 -6.83 5.81 -5.35
N VAL A 60 -7.04 4.51 -5.27
CA VAL A 60 -6.00 3.46 -5.32
C VAL A 60 -6.31 2.47 -6.43
N ALA A 61 -5.48 1.46 -6.66
CA ALA A 61 -5.65 0.51 -7.75
C ALA A 61 -7.00 -0.24 -7.71
N SER A 62 -7.59 -0.46 -6.53
CA SER A 62 -8.88 -1.14 -6.36
C SER A 62 -10.07 -0.19 -6.30
N GLY A 63 -9.89 1.11 -6.43
CA GLY A 63 -10.95 2.11 -6.44
C GLY A 63 -10.76 3.23 -5.42
N PHE A 64 -11.84 3.75 -4.89
CA PHE A 64 -11.88 4.89 -3.97
C PHE A 64 -12.08 4.42 -2.52
N ARG A 65 -11.39 5.05 -1.58
CA ARG A 65 -11.59 4.82 -0.14
C ARG A 65 -11.38 6.07 0.69
N LEU A 66 -12.02 6.09 1.85
CA LEU A 66 -11.71 7.04 2.90
C LEU A 66 -10.59 6.48 3.78
N GLN A 67 -9.64 7.32 4.15
CA GLN A 67 -8.56 6.97 5.07
C GLN A 67 -8.15 8.16 5.94
N VAL A 68 -7.39 7.88 6.98
CA VAL A 68 -6.73 8.91 7.78
C VAL A 68 -5.49 9.40 7.04
N PRO A 69 -5.28 10.71 6.84
CA PRO A 69 -4.04 11.23 6.28
C PRO A 69 -2.82 10.84 7.11
N GLN A 70 -1.70 10.55 6.43
CA GLN A 70 -0.46 10.12 7.07
C GLN A 70 0.04 11.09 8.16
N ALA A 71 -0.23 12.38 8.00
CA ALA A 71 0.13 13.39 9.00
C ALA A 71 -0.44 13.11 10.40
N PHE A 72 -1.53 12.36 10.51
CA PHE A 72 -2.16 12.00 11.79
C PHE A 72 -1.75 10.63 12.31
N ALA A 73 -0.90 9.90 11.60
CA ALA A 73 -0.45 8.56 11.98
C ALA A 73 0.09 8.46 13.42
N PRO A 74 0.93 9.42 13.94
CA PRO A 74 1.47 9.31 15.29
C PRO A 74 0.41 9.34 16.40
N TRP A 75 -0.73 9.99 16.15
CA TRP A 75 -1.85 10.00 17.10
C TRP A 75 -2.72 8.75 16.99
N VAL A 76 -3.02 8.33 15.76
CA VAL A 76 -3.83 7.14 15.50
C VAL A 76 -3.16 5.88 16.00
N ALA A 77 -1.84 5.76 15.83
CA ALA A 77 -1.07 4.61 16.32
C ALA A 77 -1.18 4.39 17.84
N ARG A 78 -1.40 5.45 18.61
CA ARG A 78 -1.59 5.36 20.06
C ARG A 78 -2.95 4.79 20.50
N LEU A 79 -3.92 4.69 19.58
CA LEU A 79 -5.20 4.04 19.87
C LEU A 79 -5.08 2.52 19.95
N TRP A 80 -4.03 1.96 19.36
CA TRP A 80 -3.83 0.53 19.28
C TRP A 80 -2.65 0.16 20.17
N GLU A 81 -2.89 -0.65 21.22
CA GLU A 81 -1.85 -1.14 22.13
C GLU A 81 -0.89 -2.14 21.44
N GLU A 82 -1.33 -2.75 20.34
CA GLU A 82 -0.49 -3.64 19.55
C GLU A 82 0.50 -2.83 18.69
N ARG A 83 1.79 -3.09 18.89
CA ARG A 83 2.86 -2.54 18.04
C ARG A 83 2.61 -2.96 16.60
N THR A 84 2.41 -1.99 15.74
CA THR A 84 2.40 -2.23 14.30
C THR A 84 3.77 -2.81 13.93
N ALA A 85 3.79 -3.97 13.28
CA ALA A 85 5.03 -4.63 12.92
C ALA A 85 5.88 -3.71 12.02
N SER A 86 7.04 -3.29 12.51
CA SER A 86 8.04 -2.60 11.69
C SER A 86 8.59 -3.56 10.64
N TYR A 87 8.64 -3.13 9.39
CA TYR A 87 9.21 -3.93 8.30
C TYR A 87 10.71 -3.70 8.25
N SER A 88 11.48 -4.79 8.24
CA SER A 88 12.92 -4.65 8.11
C SER A 88 13.30 -4.00 6.78
N ARG A 89 14.37 -3.22 6.78
CA ARG A 89 14.95 -2.63 5.57
C ARG A 89 15.16 -3.67 4.46
N ALA A 90 15.66 -4.86 4.82
CA ALA A 90 15.87 -5.97 3.89
C ALA A 90 14.57 -6.44 3.21
N LEU A 91 13.43 -6.41 3.91
CA LEU A 91 12.12 -6.74 3.35
C LEU A 91 11.69 -5.67 2.35
N LEU A 92 11.80 -4.39 2.71
CA LEU A 92 11.38 -3.27 1.85
C LEU A 92 12.26 -3.15 0.59
N GLU A 93 13.57 -3.35 0.70
CA GLU A 93 14.47 -3.44 -0.45
C GLU A 93 14.11 -4.58 -1.41
N THR A 94 13.78 -5.75 -0.85
CA THR A 94 13.34 -6.90 -1.65
C THR A 94 12.02 -6.61 -2.36
N LEU A 95 11.07 -6.01 -1.67
CA LEU A 95 9.78 -5.61 -2.22
C LEU A 95 9.94 -4.56 -3.33
N ALA A 96 10.79 -3.55 -3.10
CA ALA A 96 11.10 -2.53 -4.10
C ALA A 96 11.69 -3.16 -5.37
N LEU A 97 12.67 -4.06 -5.24
CA LEU A 97 13.23 -4.77 -6.40
C LEU A 97 12.18 -5.53 -7.20
N ILE A 98 11.26 -6.22 -6.50
CA ILE A 98 10.15 -6.90 -7.17
C ILE A 98 9.27 -5.90 -7.90
N ALA A 99 8.89 -4.79 -7.25
CA ALA A 99 8.01 -3.78 -7.83
C ALA A 99 8.58 -3.15 -9.11
N TYR A 100 9.89 -2.90 -9.16
CA TYR A 100 10.54 -2.25 -10.31
C TYR A 100 11.00 -3.20 -11.41
N ARG A 101 11.28 -4.46 -11.07
CA ARG A 101 11.90 -5.42 -12.02
C ARG A 101 11.01 -6.59 -12.39
N GLN A 102 9.79 -6.62 -11.88
CA GLN A 102 8.85 -7.69 -12.20
C GLN A 102 8.61 -7.87 -13.71
N PRO A 103 8.50 -9.11 -14.20
CA PRO A 103 8.60 -10.37 -13.45
C PRO A 103 10.05 -10.75 -13.11
N VAL A 104 10.33 -11.12 -11.86
CA VAL A 104 11.69 -11.37 -11.36
C VAL A 104 11.76 -12.65 -10.52
N THR A 105 12.86 -13.37 -10.58
CA THR A 105 13.14 -14.54 -9.74
C THR A 105 13.88 -14.15 -8.47
N ARG A 106 13.82 -14.99 -7.43
CA ARG A 106 14.60 -14.78 -6.19
C ARG A 106 16.09 -14.66 -6.46
N GLY A 107 16.66 -15.50 -7.34
CA GLY A 107 18.09 -15.45 -7.68
C GLY A 107 18.49 -14.12 -8.34
N GLU A 108 17.62 -13.53 -9.18
CA GLU A 108 17.86 -12.21 -9.78
C GLU A 108 17.80 -11.08 -8.74
N ILE A 109 16.92 -11.19 -7.75
CA ILE A 109 16.88 -10.24 -6.63
C ILE A 109 18.18 -10.33 -5.82
N GLU A 110 18.63 -11.55 -5.49
CA GLU A 110 19.88 -11.81 -4.77
C GLU A 110 21.09 -11.30 -5.52
N ALA A 111 21.13 -11.48 -6.85
CA ALA A 111 22.21 -10.97 -7.70
C ALA A 111 22.30 -9.41 -7.68
N VAL A 112 21.18 -8.72 -7.62
CA VAL A 112 21.15 -7.24 -7.52
C VAL A 112 21.54 -6.75 -6.13
N ARG A 113 21.04 -7.44 -5.08
CA ARG A 113 21.32 -7.04 -3.70
C ARG A 113 22.74 -7.42 -3.23
N GLY A 114 23.38 -8.36 -3.89
CA GLY A 114 24.68 -8.92 -3.48
C GLY A 114 24.60 -9.83 -2.23
N VAL A 115 23.38 -10.07 -1.70
CA VAL A 115 23.14 -10.90 -0.52
C VAL A 115 21.91 -11.79 -0.73
N SER A 116 21.88 -12.94 -0.06
CA SER A 116 20.75 -13.86 -0.14
C SER A 116 19.47 -13.24 0.47
N VAL A 117 18.32 -13.56 -0.11
CA VAL A 117 17.01 -13.20 0.41
C VAL A 117 16.51 -14.33 1.30
N SER A 118 16.18 -14.06 2.55
CA SER A 118 15.66 -15.10 3.43
C SER A 118 14.29 -15.60 2.96
N SER A 119 14.04 -16.89 3.19
CA SER A 119 12.72 -17.47 2.87
C SER A 119 11.60 -16.85 3.69
N SER A 120 11.89 -16.32 4.89
CA SER A 120 10.94 -15.62 5.72
C SER A 120 10.49 -14.30 5.08
N ILE A 121 11.39 -13.53 4.45
CA ILE A 121 11.04 -12.31 3.71
C ILE A 121 10.05 -12.63 2.58
N MET A 122 10.38 -13.61 1.73
CA MET A 122 9.48 -14.00 0.63
C MET A 122 8.13 -14.48 1.13
N LYS A 123 8.12 -15.27 2.21
CA LYS A 123 6.89 -15.76 2.86
C LYS A 123 6.05 -14.59 3.40
N THR A 124 6.65 -13.68 4.14
CA THR A 124 5.95 -12.49 4.68
C THR A 124 5.33 -11.65 3.56
N LEU A 125 6.07 -11.39 2.47
CA LEU A 125 5.56 -10.62 1.34
C LEU A 125 4.36 -11.29 0.66
N GLN A 126 4.37 -12.64 0.55
CA GLN A 126 3.26 -13.43 0.02
C GLN A 126 2.07 -13.48 1.00
N GLU A 127 2.31 -13.67 2.30
CA GLU A 127 1.27 -13.68 3.34
C GLU A 127 0.55 -12.34 3.47
N ARG A 128 1.28 -11.23 3.26
CA ARG A 128 0.69 -9.89 3.16
C ARG A 128 -0.10 -9.68 1.85
N GLY A 129 0.00 -10.61 0.92
CA GLY A 129 -0.60 -10.47 -0.39
C GLY A 129 0.04 -9.41 -1.27
N TRP A 130 1.25 -8.93 -0.93
CA TRP A 130 1.90 -7.87 -1.72
C TRP A 130 2.58 -8.39 -2.97
N ILE A 131 3.03 -9.65 -2.95
CA ILE A 131 3.59 -10.32 -4.11
C ILE A 131 2.89 -11.66 -4.37
N LYS A 132 2.97 -12.12 -5.60
CA LYS A 132 2.47 -13.43 -6.03
C LYS A 132 3.42 -14.08 -7.02
N VAL A 133 3.37 -15.42 -7.11
CA VAL A 133 3.98 -16.16 -8.20
C VAL A 133 3.09 -16.06 -9.43
N ILE A 134 3.65 -15.62 -10.55
CA ILE A 134 2.94 -15.47 -11.84
C ILE A 134 3.35 -16.50 -12.88
N GLY A 135 4.34 -17.32 -12.57
CA GLY A 135 4.87 -18.36 -13.45
C GLY A 135 6.23 -18.85 -12.99
N HIS A 136 6.93 -19.57 -13.85
CA HIS A 136 8.28 -20.06 -13.64
C HIS A 136 9.14 -19.75 -14.86
N ARG A 137 10.41 -19.48 -14.65
CA ARG A 137 11.34 -19.29 -15.76
C ARG A 137 11.72 -20.64 -16.37
N GLU A 138 11.75 -20.71 -17.68
CA GLU A 138 12.10 -21.94 -18.43
C GLU A 138 13.63 -22.14 -18.50
N VAL A 139 14.26 -22.36 -17.33
CA VAL A 139 15.69 -22.67 -17.15
C VAL A 139 15.84 -23.80 -16.13
N PRO A 140 17.01 -24.49 -16.07
CA PRO A 140 17.24 -25.51 -15.04
C PRO A 140 16.89 -25.00 -13.64
N GLY A 141 16.18 -25.85 -12.87
CA GLY A 141 15.65 -25.46 -11.54
C GLY A 141 14.31 -24.74 -11.57
N ARG A 142 13.79 -24.31 -12.74
CA ARG A 142 12.48 -23.67 -12.96
C ARG A 142 12.10 -22.68 -11.84
N PRO A 143 12.92 -21.64 -11.56
CA PRO A 143 12.65 -20.73 -10.46
C PRO A 143 11.33 -19.96 -10.66
N ALA A 144 10.61 -19.73 -9.56
CA ALA A 144 9.38 -18.97 -9.56
C ALA A 144 9.63 -17.51 -9.97
N LEU A 145 8.71 -16.95 -10.76
CA LEU A 145 8.65 -15.54 -11.15
C LEU A 145 7.67 -14.81 -10.26
N TYR A 146 8.12 -13.74 -9.63
CA TYR A 146 7.34 -12.92 -8.72
C TYR A 146 6.92 -11.60 -9.36
N ALA A 147 5.74 -11.14 -8.99
CA ALA A 147 5.23 -9.81 -9.31
C ALA A 147 4.40 -9.27 -8.14
N THR A 148 4.22 -7.96 -8.09
CA THR A 148 3.33 -7.29 -7.13
C THR A 148 1.86 -7.54 -7.45
N THR A 149 1.00 -7.24 -6.51
CA THR A 149 -0.46 -7.42 -6.59
C THR A 149 -1.18 -6.07 -6.53
N ARG A 150 -2.50 -6.08 -6.67
CA ARG A 150 -3.33 -4.89 -6.38
C ARG A 150 -3.26 -4.51 -4.90
N ALA A 151 -3.22 -5.49 -3.99
CA ALA A 151 -3.10 -5.22 -2.55
C ALA A 151 -1.79 -4.47 -2.21
N PHE A 152 -0.70 -4.70 -2.95
CA PHE A 152 0.51 -3.88 -2.85
C PHE A 152 0.21 -2.42 -3.23
N LEU A 153 -0.41 -2.19 -4.38
CA LEU A 153 -0.74 -0.84 -4.84
C LEU A 153 -1.65 -0.12 -3.85
N ASP A 154 -2.71 -0.80 -3.38
CA ASP A 154 -3.65 -0.25 -2.41
C ASP A 154 -2.97 0.12 -1.08
N TYR A 155 -2.08 -0.77 -0.59
CA TYR A 155 -1.37 -0.54 0.67
C TYR A 155 -0.45 0.70 0.60
N PHE A 156 0.22 0.89 -0.53
CA PHE A 156 1.13 2.02 -0.74
C PHE A 156 0.47 3.25 -1.37
N ASN A 157 -0.86 3.33 -1.40
CA ASN A 157 -1.63 4.43 -1.98
C ASN A 157 -1.26 4.72 -3.45
N LEU A 158 -1.13 3.67 -4.27
CA LEU A 158 -0.81 3.77 -5.69
C LEU A 158 -2.01 3.34 -6.53
N LYS A 159 -2.25 4.03 -7.63
CA LYS A 159 -3.23 3.61 -8.66
C LYS A 159 -2.62 2.58 -9.60
N SER A 160 -1.31 2.73 -9.88
CA SER A 160 -0.57 1.84 -10.76
C SER A 160 0.92 1.89 -10.46
N LEU A 161 1.68 0.95 -11.04
CA LEU A 161 3.15 0.91 -10.92
C LEU A 161 3.83 2.14 -11.53
N SER A 162 3.18 2.86 -12.45
CA SER A 162 3.73 4.07 -13.05
C SER A 162 3.85 5.25 -12.07
N GLU A 163 3.16 5.18 -10.92
CA GLU A 163 3.28 6.17 -9.85
C GLU A 163 4.46 5.92 -8.90
N LEU A 164 5.19 4.81 -9.10
CA LEU A 164 6.45 4.62 -8.40
C LEU A 164 7.48 5.65 -8.84
N PRO A 165 8.29 6.22 -7.94
CA PRO A 165 9.36 7.16 -8.29
C PRO A 165 10.33 6.54 -9.31
N PRO A 166 10.84 7.27 -10.31
CA PRO A 166 11.80 6.72 -11.25
C PRO A 166 13.10 6.32 -10.56
N LEU A 167 13.65 5.13 -10.89
CA LEU A 167 14.98 4.72 -10.45
C LEU A 167 16.04 5.52 -11.21
N ALA A 168 16.69 6.46 -10.55
CA ALA A 168 17.77 7.23 -11.17
C ALA A 168 19.13 6.50 -11.14
N THR A 169 19.41 5.68 -10.10
CA THR A 169 20.64 4.88 -9.98
C THR A 169 20.43 3.64 -9.11
N PRO A 170 21.34 2.60 -9.14
CA PRO A 170 21.26 1.46 -8.22
C PRO A 170 21.36 1.80 -6.72
N ARG A 171 21.87 2.99 -6.37
CA ARG A 171 21.89 3.50 -4.99
C ARG A 171 20.51 3.97 -4.51
N ASP A 172 19.57 4.15 -5.43
CA ASP A 172 18.24 4.66 -5.11
C ASP A 172 17.29 3.59 -4.53
N LEU A 173 17.69 2.31 -4.48
CA LEU A 173 16.91 1.29 -3.78
C LEU A 173 16.76 1.61 -2.29
N ASP A 174 17.77 2.21 -1.68
CA ASP A 174 17.72 2.69 -0.30
C ASP A 174 16.73 3.86 -0.16
N ALA A 175 16.73 4.78 -1.12
CA ALA A 175 15.81 5.91 -1.14
C ALA A 175 14.37 5.46 -1.38
N ILE A 176 14.15 4.42 -2.21
CA ILE A 176 12.84 3.85 -2.48
C ILE A 176 12.34 3.07 -1.28
N GLY A 177 13.20 2.30 -0.61
CA GLY A 177 12.85 1.66 0.67
C GLY A 177 12.35 2.70 1.67
N ALA A 178 13.07 3.82 1.84
CA ALA A 178 12.68 4.93 2.69
C ALA A 178 11.40 5.65 2.22
N GLU A 179 11.14 5.73 0.90
CA GLU A 179 9.90 6.30 0.36
C GLU A 179 8.71 5.37 0.61
N LEU A 180 8.89 4.07 0.46
CA LEU A 180 7.86 3.09 0.82
C LEU A 180 7.58 3.11 2.32
N GLU A 181 8.63 3.24 3.16
CA GLU A 181 8.46 3.43 4.62
C GLU A 181 7.64 4.66 4.94
N ARG A 182 7.88 5.80 4.28
CA ARG A 182 7.11 7.04 4.49
C ARG A 182 5.65 6.92 4.08
N ARG A 183 5.32 6.06 3.12
CA ARG A 183 3.94 5.79 2.69
C ARG A 183 3.21 4.79 3.58
N VAL A 184 3.96 4.00 4.36
CA VAL A 184 3.41 3.11 5.38
C VAL A 184 3.19 3.91 6.65
N VAL A 185 1.99 3.87 7.21
CA VAL A 185 1.69 4.38 8.55
C VAL A 185 2.30 3.42 9.57
N VAL A 186 3.61 3.57 9.85
CA VAL A 186 4.31 2.81 10.89
C VAL A 186 4.59 3.77 12.05
N PRO A 187 4.15 3.46 13.28
CA PRO A 187 4.63 4.20 14.45
C PRO A 187 6.13 3.92 14.63
N ASP A 188 6.94 4.98 14.78
CA ASP A 188 8.36 4.87 15.10
C ASP A 188 8.56 4.03 16.37
N GLU A 189 9.36 2.97 16.27
CA GLU A 189 9.92 2.30 17.44
C GLU A 189 10.99 3.20 18.05
N ASP A 190 10.60 3.94 19.08
CA ASP A 190 11.55 4.68 19.89
C ASP A 190 12.45 3.71 20.66
N SER A 191 13.72 3.96 20.54
CA SER A 191 14.88 3.27 21.10
C SER A 191 14.67 2.91 22.57
N THR A 192 14.45 1.65 22.89
CA THR A 192 14.63 1.15 24.25
C THR A 192 16.11 0.91 24.46
N THR A 193 16.80 1.91 25.01
CA THR A 193 18.09 1.76 25.65
C THR A 193 17.94 0.71 26.76
N PRO A 194 18.78 -0.33 26.84
CA PRO A 194 18.80 -1.19 28.00
C PRO A 194 19.31 -0.40 29.18
N THR A 195 18.48 -0.18 30.19
CA THR A 195 18.91 0.30 31.48
C THR A 195 19.74 -0.80 32.11
N GLU A 196 21.06 -0.60 32.11
CA GLU A 196 21.97 -1.31 32.98
C GLU A 196 21.54 -1.05 34.43
N SER A 197 21.17 -2.10 35.13
CA SER A 197 21.03 -2.09 36.59
C SER A 197 22.41 -2.07 37.17
N PRO A 198 22.76 -1.12 38.06
CA PRO A 198 23.97 -1.25 38.88
C PRO A 198 23.66 -2.20 40.02
N ASP A 199 24.29 -3.36 40.01
CA ASP A 199 24.51 -4.16 41.21
C ASP A 199 25.40 -3.38 42.17
N GLY A 200 24.94 -3.29 43.43
CA GLY A 200 25.64 -2.83 44.56
C GLY A 200 25.12 -3.52 45.82
#